data_a3dd87d105db6c4cc52a65ffbe417e6a
#
_entry.id   a3dd87d105db6c4cc52a65ffbe417e6a
#
_cell.length_a   1.000
_cell.length_b   1.000
_cell.length_c   1.000
_cell.angle_alpha   90.00
_cell.angle_beta   90.00
_cell.angle_gamma   90.00
#
_symmetry.space_group_name_H-M   'P 1'
#
loop_
_entity.id
_entity.type
_entity.pdbx_description
1 polymer ?
#
loop_
_entity_poly.entity_id
_entity_poly.type
_entity_poly.pdbx_seq_one_letter_code
_entity_poly.pdbx_strand_id
1 'polypeptide(L)'
;MRWSLNPPHALRMKQRLDEGKHSPRFMASTFLLFQVASVSALVGMTLGWRGVMTRYSGFYDLPTAWSNVFWGILIGGFYGSFTHNFIVVPYLEMVTNDQAAVVNPLNLLLLCLLASVAVHLLLRRDRVRKGSSQPTSGWALGLAMGGMLSMVFILRILELFEYNITLVITILCLALFGPRCEALISSFQGHLMLQGKRWSSVLRGTFWRCAYVVMFSFALVNVSAWLFIIPATLLFNRTSEAWIWESIPKEGKKRLRKIWARNARDQNSEENNQLPGISPSELSLVDADGTASLSESE
;
A
#
# COMPACT_ATOMS: atom_id res chain seq x y z
N MET A 1 30.28 11.48 12.81
CA MET A 1 30.56 11.06 11.42
C MET A 1 29.95 12.09 10.48
N ARG A 2 30.76 12.97 9.86
CA ARG A 2 30.30 13.92 8.83
C ARG A 2 30.14 13.17 7.52
N TRP A 3 28.91 12.97 7.07
CA TRP A 3 28.64 12.54 5.71
C TRP A 3 28.81 13.76 4.80
N SER A 4 29.92 13.86 4.08
CA SER A 4 30.09 14.85 3.04
C SER A 4 29.21 14.45 1.85
N LEU A 5 28.00 15.00 1.79
CA LEU A 5 27.20 15.00 0.57
C LEU A 5 27.97 15.80 -0.48
N ASN A 6 28.24 15.15 -1.61
CA ASN A 6 29.04 15.68 -2.71
C ASN A 6 28.49 17.07 -3.16
N PRO A 7 29.24 18.17 -3.00
CA PRO A 7 28.77 19.54 -3.25
C PRO A 7 28.23 19.81 -4.67
N PRO A 8 28.58 19.07 -5.73
CA PRO A 8 28.06 19.36 -7.07
C PRO A 8 26.56 19.10 -7.23
N HIS A 9 25.94 18.23 -6.42
CA HIS A 9 24.50 17.93 -6.54
C HIS A 9 23.59 19.03 -5.95
N ALA A 10 23.96 19.62 -4.83
CA ALA A 10 23.20 20.69 -4.19
C ALA A 10 23.20 21.97 -5.02
N LEU A 11 24.34 22.33 -5.61
CA LEU A 11 24.47 23.49 -6.49
C LEU A 11 23.63 23.34 -7.78
N ARG A 12 23.60 22.17 -8.39
CA ARG A 12 22.78 21.91 -9.58
C ARG A 12 21.28 21.94 -9.29
N MET A 13 20.86 21.53 -8.10
CA MET A 13 19.46 21.60 -7.69
C MET A 13 18.99 23.04 -7.48
N LYS A 14 19.84 23.88 -6.88
CA LYS A 14 19.58 25.33 -6.69
C LYS A 14 19.52 26.07 -8.03
N GLN A 15 20.43 25.76 -8.94
CA GLN A 15 20.46 26.35 -10.28
C GLN A 15 19.23 26.01 -11.10
N ARG A 16 18.68 24.79 -10.98
CA ARG A 16 17.44 24.39 -11.64
C ARG A 16 16.18 25.00 -11.05
N LEU A 17 16.13 25.26 -9.74
CA LEU A 17 15.03 26.02 -9.12
C LEU A 17 14.96 27.46 -9.63
N ASP A 18 16.11 28.06 -9.95
CA ASP A 18 16.19 29.40 -10.53
C ASP A 18 15.97 29.43 -12.06
N GLU A 19 16.37 28.38 -12.78
CA GLU A 19 16.19 28.23 -14.23
C GLU A 19 14.79 27.77 -14.64
N GLY A 20 13.95 27.31 -13.69
CA GLY A 20 12.59 26.77 -13.92
C GLY A 20 11.56 27.78 -14.45
N LYS A 21 11.97 28.96 -14.86
CA LYS A 21 11.08 30.07 -15.23
C LYS A 21 10.83 30.19 -16.71
N HIS A 22 10.89 29.52 -17.62
CA HIS A 22 10.44 29.68 -19.02
C HIS A 22 11.16 28.79 -20.06
N SER A 23 10.62 27.59 -20.30
CA SER A 23 10.74 27.01 -21.63
C SER A 23 9.46 26.28 -22.05
N PRO A 24 9.00 26.40 -23.30
CA PRO A 24 7.79 25.74 -23.81
C PRO A 24 7.89 24.20 -23.79
N ARG A 25 9.06 23.63 -23.64
CA ARG A 25 9.28 22.18 -23.43
C ARG A 25 8.73 21.69 -22.09
N PHE A 26 8.56 22.57 -21.12
CA PHE A 26 8.12 22.22 -19.76
C PHE A 26 6.61 21.95 -19.70
N MET A 27 5.78 22.66 -20.46
CA MET A 27 4.33 22.48 -20.39
C MET A 27 3.83 21.17 -21.00
N ALA A 28 4.40 20.72 -22.10
CA ALA A 28 4.06 19.43 -22.69
C ALA A 28 4.55 18.25 -21.81
N SER A 29 5.62 18.46 -21.04
CA SER A 29 6.15 17.47 -20.10
C SER A 29 5.30 17.33 -18.83
N THR A 30 4.72 18.41 -18.29
CA THR A 30 3.93 18.37 -17.05
C THR A 30 2.69 17.48 -17.17
N PHE A 31 2.00 17.53 -18.29
CA PHE A 31 0.84 16.66 -18.54
C PHE A 31 1.26 15.17 -18.59
N LEU A 32 2.36 14.87 -19.25
CA LEU A 32 2.89 13.53 -19.32
C LEU A 32 3.35 13.02 -17.92
N LEU A 33 4.01 13.88 -17.14
CA LEU A 33 4.40 13.56 -15.77
C LEU A 33 3.18 13.27 -14.89
N PHE A 34 2.12 14.05 -15.04
CA PHE A 34 0.85 13.81 -14.35
C PHE A 34 0.23 12.46 -14.74
N GLN A 35 0.26 12.10 -16.03
CA GLN A 35 -0.23 10.81 -16.50
C GLN A 35 0.58 9.66 -15.88
N VAL A 36 1.91 9.74 -15.90
CA VAL A 36 2.79 8.73 -15.31
C VAL A 36 2.51 8.57 -13.82
N ALA A 37 2.40 9.68 -13.08
CA ALA A 37 2.09 9.65 -11.65
C ALA A 37 0.72 9.01 -11.37
N SER A 38 -0.30 9.38 -12.16
CA SER A 38 -1.65 8.85 -12.03
C SER A 38 -1.73 7.35 -12.32
N VAL A 39 -1.10 6.90 -13.41
CA VAL A 39 -1.05 5.47 -13.78
C VAL A 39 -0.30 4.67 -12.71
N SER A 40 0.84 5.18 -12.23
CA SER A 40 1.61 4.52 -11.17
C SER A 40 0.79 4.34 -9.90
N ALA A 41 0.07 5.39 -9.47
CA ALA A 41 -0.81 5.33 -8.31
C ALA A 41 -1.98 4.34 -8.51
N LEU A 42 -2.61 4.33 -9.69
CA LEU A 42 -3.68 3.39 -10.03
C LEU A 42 -3.20 1.94 -10.02
N VAL A 43 -2.02 1.66 -10.54
CA VAL A 43 -1.42 0.32 -10.47
C VAL A 43 -1.25 -0.12 -9.02
N GLY A 44 -0.71 0.74 -8.17
CA GLY A 44 -0.54 0.45 -6.74
C GLY A 44 -1.87 0.19 -6.01
N MET A 45 -2.89 1.02 -6.28
CA MET A 45 -4.25 0.83 -5.75
C MET A 45 -4.87 -0.49 -6.21
N THR A 46 -4.74 -0.82 -7.50
CA THR A 46 -5.28 -2.06 -8.09
C THR A 46 -4.63 -3.30 -7.47
N LEU A 47 -3.30 -3.30 -7.31
CA LEU A 47 -2.58 -4.39 -6.67
C LEU A 47 -2.94 -4.52 -5.18
N GLY A 48 -3.13 -3.41 -4.48
CA GLY A 48 -3.60 -3.41 -3.10
C GLY A 48 -5.03 -3.92 -2.95
N TRP A 49 -5.90 -3.58 -3.91
CA TRP A 49 -7.27 -4.10 -3.96
C TRP A 49 -7.31 -5.60 -4.22
N ARG A 50 -6.57 -6.06 -5.22
CA ARG A 50 -6.54 -7.47 -5.61
C ARG A 50 -6.07 -8.39 -4.50
N GLY A 51 -5.16 -7.94 -3.64
CA GLY A 51 -4.63 -8.75 -2.54
C GLY A 51 -5.65 -9.08 -1.46
N VAL A 52 -6.39 -8.08 -0.98
CA VAL A 52 -7.31 -8.21 0.17
C VAL A 52 -8.76 -8.26 -0.26
N MET A 53 -9.22 -7.27 -1.04
CA MET A 53 -10.64 -7.14 -1.36
C MET A 53 -11.14 -8.29 -2.24
N THR A 54 -10.31 -8.82 -3.14
CA THR A 54 -10.67 -9.97 -3.97
C THR A 54 -10.83 -11.24 -3.15
N ARG A 55 -9.94 -11.46 -2.16
CA ARG A 55 -9.97 -12.63 -1.29
C ARG A 55 -11.25 -12.71 -0.44
N TYR A 56 -11.79 -11.55 -0.07
CA TYR A 56 -13.01 -11.43 0.74
C TYR A 56 -14.23 -10.98 -0.09
N SER A 57 -14.19 -11.16 -1.41
CA SER A 57 -15.28 -10.84 -2.31
C SER A 57 -16.58 -11.55 -1.89
N GLY A 58 -17.70 -10.80 -1.91
CA GLY A 58 -19.01 -11.27 -1.48
C GLY A 58 -19.30 -11.20 0.03
N PHE A 59 -18.33 -10.72 0.85
CA PHE A 59 -18.50 -10.54 2.30
C PHE A 59 -18.39 -9.09 2.76
N TYR A 60 -18.33 -8.15 1.82
CA TYR A 60 -18.43 -6.73 2.05
C TYR A 60 -19.41 -6.12 1.04
N ASP A 61 -20.04 -5.02 1.43
CA ASP A 61 -20.97 -4.29 0.55
C ASP A 61 -20.15 -3.50 -0.49
N LEU A 62 -20.19 -3.96 -1.74
CA LEU A 62 -19.44 -3.35 -2.85
C LEU A 62 -19.80 -1.88 -3.10
N PRO A 63 -21.09 -1.45 -3.09
CA PRO A 63 -21.48 -0.03 -3.18
C PRO A 63 -20.88 0.82 -2.06
N THR A 64 -20.83 0.30 -0.83
CA THR A 64 -20.19 0.99 0.30
C THR A 64 -18.67 1.08 0.11
N ALA A 65 -18.02 0.05 -0.40
CA ALA A 65 -16.59 0.06 -0.70
C ALA A 65 -16.24 1.11 -1.77
N TRP A 66 -17.01 1.19 -2.87
CA TRP A 66 -16.83 2.21 -3.91
C TRP A 66 -17.08 3.64 -3.38
N SER A 67 -18.10 3.83 -2.55
CA SER A 67 -18.33 5.12 -1.89
C SER A 67 -17.13 5.53 -1.04
N ASN A 68 -16.50 4.58 -0.34
CA ASN A 68 -15.30 4.85 0.47
C ASN A 68 -14.07 5.14 -0.40
N VAL A 69 -13.92 4.48 -1.56
CA VAL A 69 -12.88 4.83 -2.55
C VAL A 69 -13.04 6.27 -3.02
N PHE A 70 -14.25 6.67 -3.39
CA PHE A 70 -14.52 8.05 -3.82
C PHE A 70 -14.13 9.09 -2.74
N TRP A 71 -14.56 8.88 -1.50
CA TRP A 71 -14.16 9.74 -0.39
C TRP A 71 -12.66 9.68 -0.12
N GLY A 72 -12.05 8.52 -0.29
CA GLY A 72 -10.60 8.35 -0.18
C GLY A 72 -9.83 9.17 -1.20
N ILE A 73 -10.31 9.26 -2.45
CA ILE A 73 -9.74 10.10 -3.50
C ILE A 73 -9.81 11.58 -3.09
N LEU A 74 -10.99 12.05 -2.65
CA LEU A 74 -11.17 13.44 -2.25
C LEU A 74 -10.27 13.82 -1.06
N ILE A 75 -10.35 13.07 0.03
CA ILE A 75 -9.55 13.34 1.24
C ILE A 75 -8.06 13.16 0.94
N GLY A 76 -7.71 12.12 0.19
CA GLY A 76 -6.32 11.83 -0.19
C GLY A 76 -5.70 12.92 -1.07
N GLY A 77 -6.47 13.51 -1.98
CA GLY A 77 -6.04 14.64 -2.78
C GLY A 77 -5.69 15.86 -1.94
N PHE A 78 -6.59 16.25 -1.01
CA PHE A 78 -6.31 17.33 -0.07
C PHE A 78 -5.15 16.99 0.88
N TYR A 79 -5.20 15.81 1.49
CA TYR A 79 -4.16 15.35 2.40
C TYR A 79 -2.78 15.32 1.72
N GLY A 80 -2.71 14.77 0.49
CA GLY A 80 -1.47 14.74 -0.29
C GLY A 80 -0.94 16.12 -0.62
N SER A 81 -1.80 17.04 -1.08
CA SER A 81 -1.42 18.42 -1.42
C SER A 81 -0.95 19.18 -0.19
N PHE A 82 -1.65 19.08 0.93
CA PHE A 82 -1.23 19.75 2.17
C PHE A 82 0.05 19.13 2.74
N THR A 83 0.18 17.81 2.74
CA THR A 83 1.41 17.13 3.18
C THR A 83 2.60 17.56 2.33
N HIS A 84 2.42 17.66 1.02
CA HIS A 84 3.46 18.14 0.13
C HIS A 84 3.88 19.59 0.48
N ASN A 85 2.93 20.51 0.55
CA ASN A 85 3.25 21.93 0.73
C ASN A 85 3.76 22.28 2.14
N PHE A 86 3.22 21.65 3.18
CA PHE A 86 3.54 22.02 4.58
C PHE A 86 4.59 21.12 5.24
N ILE A 87 4.90 19.97 4.64
CA ILE A 87 5.85 19.01 5.23
C ILE A 87 6.99 18.73 4.26
N VAL A 88 6.68 18.24 3.03
CA VAL A 88 7.70 17.74 2.11
C VAL A 88 8.54 18.87 1.52
N VAL A 89 7.92 19.95 1.04
CA VAL A 89 8.64 21.07 0.46
C VAL A 89 9.58 21.72 1.48
N PRO A 90 9.15 22.13 2.70
CA PRO A 90 10.06 22.67 3.69
C PRO A 90 11.17 21.68 4.09
N TYR A 91 10.86 20.38 4.17
CA TYR A 91 11.86 19.36 4.46
C TYR A 91 12.94 19.28 3.37
N LEU A 92 12.54 19.25 2.10
CA LEU A 92 13.45 19.21 0.97
C LEU A 92 14.29 20.49 0.86
N GLU A 93 13.71 21.65 1.12
CA GLU A 93 14.44 22.93 1.17
C GLU A 93 15.54 22.93 2.24
N MET A 94 15.27 22.37 3.43
CA MET A 94 16.28 22.22 4.47
C MET A 94 17.42 21.28 4.02
N VAL A 95 17.06 20.13 3.39
CA VAL A 95 18.04 19.18 2.86
C VAL A 95 18.92 19.82 1.78
N THR A 96 18.34 20.61 0.87
CA THR A 96 19.09 21.26 -0.21
C THR A 96 20.00 22.38 0.28
N ASN A 97 19.66 23.04 1.39
CA ASN A 97 20.46 24.09 2.02
C ASN A 97 21.50 23.55 3.02
N ASP A 98 21.72 22.23 3.05
CA ASP A 98 22.64 21.54 3.98
C ASP A 98 22.35 21.85 5.46
N GLN A 99 21.08 22.13 5.76
CA GLN A 99 20.60 22.34 7.11
C GLN A 99 20.14 21.02 7.72
N ALA A 100 20.11 20.93 9.05
CA ALA A 100 19.53 19.80 9.74
C ALA A 100 18.03 19.67 9.39
N ALA A 101 17.71 18.77 8.48
CA ALA A 101 16.36 18.60 7.97
C ALA A 101 15.47 17.98 9.05
N VAL A 102 14.55 18.75 9.59
CA VAL A 102 13.58 18.34 10.59
C VAL A 102 12.18 18.60 10.05
N VAL A 103 11.34 17.59 10.10
CA VAL A 103 9.91 17.74 9.77
C VAL A 103 9.26 18.58 10.88
N ASN A 104 8.52 19.63 10.50
CA ASN A 104 7.80 20.46 11.46
C ASN A 104 6.75 19.59 12.22
N PRO A 105 6.95 19.36 13.54
CA PRO A 105 6.13 18.40 14.27
C PRO A 105 4.68 18.88 14.45
N LEU A 106 4.45 20.19 14.51
CA LEU A 106 3.11 20.74 14.69
C LEU A 106 2.28 20.55 13.42
N ASN A 107 2.83 20.90 12.25
CA ASN A 107 2.16 20.70 10.96
C ASN A 107 1.90 19.24 10.69
N LEU A 108 2.87 18.38 10.98
CA LEU A 108 2.75 16.94 10.85
C LEU A 108 1.61 16.39 11.71
N LEU A 109 1.62 16.72 13.00
CA LEU A 109 0.61 16.26 13.94
C LEU A 109 -0.79 16.74 13.54
N LEU A 110 -0.95 18.00 13.19
CA LEU A 110 -2.23 18.59 12.80
C LEU A 110 -2.80 17.91 11.54
N LEU A 111 -1.99 17.78 10.49
CA LEU A 111 -2.43 17.16 9.24
C LEU A 111 -2.79 15.67 9.42
N CYS A 112 -1.96 14.91 10.14
CA CYS A 112 -2.24 13.51 10.42
C CYS A 112 -3.45 13.32 11.33
N LEU A 113 -3.68 14.24 12.28
CA LEU A 113 -4.87 14.23 13.13
C LEU A 113 -6.13 14.51 12.30
N LEU A 114 -6.12 15.54 11.46
CA LEU A 114 -7.25 15.87 10.58
C LEU A 114 -7.58 14.70 9.65
N ALA A 115 -6.57 14.07 9.03
CA ALA A 115 -6.76 12.90 8.20
C ALA A 115 -7.35 11.72 8.99
N SER A 116 -6.87 11.48 10.22
CA SER A 116 -7.37 10.41 11.09
C SER A 116 -8.81 10.66 11.54
N VAL A 117 -9.16 11.91 11.85
CA VAL A 117 -10.53 12.30 12.19
C VAL A 117 -11.45 12.14 10.99
N ALA A 118 -11.03 12.56 9.79
CA ALA A 118 -11.82 12.40 8.56
C ALA A 118 -12.11 10.91 8.28
N VAL A 119 -11.10 10.05 8.37
CA VAL A 119 -11.28 8.59 8.24
C VAL A 119 -12.23 8.06 9.30
N HIS A 120 -12.07 8.47 10.57
CA HIS A 120 -12.94 8.07 11.66
C HIS A 120 -14.40 8.44 11.41
N LEU A 121 -14.69 9.67 10.95
CA LEU A 121 -16.04 10.13 10.63
C LEU A 121 -16.66 9.32 9.50
N LEU A 122 -15.90 8.99 8.46
CA LEU A 122 -16.39 8.16 7.35
C LEU A 122 -16.70 6.74 7.79
N LEU A 123 -15.84 6.13 8.59
CA LEU A 123 -16.04 4.77 9.11
C LEU A 123 -17.17 4.71 10.16
N ARG A 124 -17.57 5.84 10.75
CA ARG A 124 -18.71 5.94 11.67
C ARG A 124 -20.07 5.96 10.99
N ARG A 125 -20.15 6.12 9.68
CA ARG A 125 -21.42 6.16 8.92
C ARG A 125 -22.26 4.92 9.22
N ASP A 126 -23.58 5.09 9.29
CA ASP A 126 -24.51 4.03 9.67
C ASP A 126 -24.42 2.81 8.75
N ARG A 127 -24.23 3.02 7.44
CA ARG A 127 -24.08 1.95 6.46
C ARG A 127 -22.87 1.06 6.77
N VAL A 128 -21.72 1.66 7.11
CA VAL A 128 -20.50 0.93 7.48
C VAL A 128 -20.64 0.23 8.82
N ARG A 129 -21.27 0.92 9.80
CA ARG A 129 -21.45 0.42 11.16
C ARG A 129 -22.44 -0.75 11.22
N LYS A 130 -23.59 -0.65 10.54
CA LYS A 130 -24.61 -1.72 10.50
C LYS A 130 -24.06 -2.99 9.87
N GLY A 131 -23.18 -2.88 8.87
CA GLY A 131 -22.52 -4.02 8.22
C GLY A 131 -21.29 -4.55 8.95
N SER A 132 -20.89 -3.97 10.11
CA SER A 132 -19.62 -4.30 10.80
C SER A 132 -18.39 -4.29 9.87
N SER A 133 -18.47 -3.53 8.77
CA SER A 133 -17.49 -3.51 7.69
C SER A 133 -16.41 -2.44 7.84
N GLN A 134 -16.18 -1.93 9.06
CA GLN A 134 -15.22 -0.86 9.30
C GLN A 134 -13.78 -1.19 8.83
N PRO A 135 -13.22 -2.39 9.07
CA PRO A 135 -11.87 -2.70 8.59
C PRO A 135 -11.77 -2.78 7.06
N THR A 136 -12.73 -3.41 6.38
CA THR A 136 -12.75 -3.51 4.91
C THR A 136 -13.02 -2.17 4.25
N SER A 137 -13.94 -1.36 4.81
CA SER A 137 -14.20 0.01 4.38
C SER A 137 -12.99 0.91 4.60
N GLY A 138 -12.28 0.74 5.73
CA GLY A 138 -11.02 1.41 6.03
C GLY A 138 -9.93 1.05 5.04
N TRP A 139 -9.84 -0.23 4.64
CA TRP A 139 -8.90 -0.68 3.61
C TRP A 139 -9.16 0.01 2.28
N ALA A 140 -10.40 -0.01 1.79
CA ALA A 140 -10.79 0.61 0.52
C ALA A 140 -10.54 2.13 0.51
N LEU A 141 -10.95 2.82 1.60
CA LEU A 141 -10.71 4.25 1.81
C LEU A 141 -9.21 4.58 1.80
N GLY A 142 -8.43 3.82 2.58
CA GLY A 142 -7.00 4.03 2.74
C GLY A 142 -6.21 3.76 1.46
N LEU A 143 -6.60 2.74 0.66
CA LEU A 143 -6.00 2.51 -0.65
C LEU A 143 -6.15 3.73 -1.57
N ALA A 144 -7.34 4.30 -1.62
CA ALA A 144 -7.60 5.47 -2.45
C ALA A 144 -6.87 6.72 -1.92
N MET A 145 -6.91 6.94 -0.61
CA MET A 145 -6.24 8.06 0.04
C MET A 145 -4.71 7.98 -0.14
N GLY A 146 -4.12 6.81 0.08
CA GLY A 146 -2.69 6.59 -0.13
C GLY A 146 -2.28 6.62 -1.60
N GLY A 147 -3.18 6.20 -2.51
CA GLY A 147 -2.97 6.33 -3.96
C GLY A 147 -2.85 7.79 -4.38
N MET A 148 -3.75 8.65 -3.90
CA MET A 148 -3.69 10.10 -4.16
C MET A 148 -2.44 10.76 -3.56
N LEU A 149 -2.08 10.39 -2.32
CA LEU A 149 -0.84 10.85 -1.68
C LEU A 149 0.39 10.46 -2.52
N SER A 150 0.46 9.20 -2.94
CA SER A 150 1.56 8.69 -3.78
C SER A 150 1.61 9.40 -5.13
N MET A 151 0.46 9.65 -5.76
CA MET A 151 0.37 10.38 -7.02
C MET A 151 0.99 11.77 -6.90
N VAL A 152 0.62 12.52 -5.85
CA VAL A 152 1.18 13.86 -5.60
C VAL A 152 2.70 13.79 -5.39
N PHE A 153 3.18 12.84 -4.62
CA PHE A 153 4.63 12.68 -4.38
C PHE A 153 5.38 12.27 -5.64
N ILE A 154 4.87 11.31 -6.41
CA ILE A 154 5.48 10.88 -7.67
C ILE A 154 5.55 12.04 -8.65
N LEU A 155 4.46 12.80 -8.80
CA LEU A 155 4.45 13.97 -9.68
C LEU A 155 5.56 14.97 -9.31
N ARG A 156 5.68 15.29 -8.02
CA ARG A 156 6.66 16.25 -7.55
C ARG A 156 8.10 15.77 -7.63
N ILE A 157 8.33 14.49 -7.39
CA ILE A 157 9.65 13.89 -7.58
C ILE A 157 10.06 13.94 -9.05
N LEU A 158 9.15 13.63 -9.97
CA LEU A 158 9.38 13.72 -11.39
C LEU A 158 9.67 15.12 -11.90
N GLU A 159 9.11 16.16 -11.24
CA GLU A 159 9.38 17.56 -11.55
C GLU A 159 10.73 18.04 -11.00
N LEU A 160 11.17 17.54 -9.85
CA LEU A 160 12.30 18.09 -9.09
C LEU A 160 13.62 17.33 -9.32
N PHE A 161 13.58 16.02 -9.53
CA PHE A 161 14.76 15.17 -9.57
C PHE A 161 15.15 14.77 -10.99
N GLU A 162 16.46 14.57 -11.20
CA GLU A 162 16.98 14.04 -12.46
C GLU A 162 16.59 12.56 -12.63
N TYR A 163 16.33 12.17 -13.87
CA TYR A 163 16.00 10.78 -14.22
C TYR A 163 17.23 9.89 -14.02
N ASN A 164 17.16 9.07 -12.98
CA ASN A 164 18.17 8.06 -12.66
C ASN A 164 17.49 6.79 -12.13
N ILE A 165 18.24 5.73 -11.98
CA ILE A 165 17.70 4.44 -11.48
C ILE A 165 17.13 4.56 -10.06
N THR A 166 17.71 5.41 -9.23
CA THR A 166 17.25 5.68 -7.87
C THR A 166 15.84 6.28 -7.86
N LEU A 167 15.59 7.23 -8.77
CA LEU A 167 14.27 7.84 -8.97
C LEU A 167 13.24 6.77 -9.37
N VAL A 168 13.58 5.90 -10.32
CA VAL A 168 12.69 4.83 -10.78
C VAL A 168 12.34 3.88 -9.64
N ILE A 169 13.33 3.47 -8.84
CA ILE A 169 13.10 2.63 -7.65
C ILE A 169 12.19 3.34 -6.65
N THR A 170 12.43 4.62 -6.37
CA THR A 170 11.60 5.41 -5.45
C THR A 170 10.15 5.52 -5.94
N ILE A 171 9.93 5.78 -7.22
CA ILE A 171 8.59 5.85 -7.83
C ILE A 171 7.89 4.49 -7.71
N LEU A 172 8.58 3.40 -8.03
CA LEU A 172 8.03 2.06 -7.92
C LEU A 172 7.64 1.72 -6.47
N CYS A 173 8.51 2.04 -5.53
CA CYS A 173 8.25 1.83 -4.11
C CYS A 173 7.07 2.70 -3.61
N LEU A 174 7.01 3.99 -3.98
CA LEU A 174 5.88 4.87 -3.66
C LEU A 174 4.57 4.36 -4.25
N ALA A 175 4.58 3.92 -5.50
CA ALA A 175 3.39 3.39 -6.17
C ALA A 175 2.86 2.12 -5.48
N LEU A 176 3.75 1.20 -5.08
CA LEU A 176 3.35 -0.08 -4.50
C LEU A 176 3.02 0.01 -3.01
N PHE A 177 3.83 0.72 -2.24
CA PHE A 177 3.74 0.73 -0.78
C PHE A 177 2.94 1.91 -0.23
N GLY A 178 2.88 3.04 -0.93
CA GLY A 178 2.09 4.20 -0.50
C GLY A 178 0.63 3.89 -0.26
N PRO A 179 -0.11 3.38 -1.26
CA PRO A 179 -1.51 3.00 -1.08
C PRO A 179 -1.70 1.94 0.01
N ARG A 180 -0.80 0.96 0.09
CA ARG A 180 -0.89 -0.12 1.09
C ARG A 180 -0.67 0.36 2.51
N CYS A 181 0.28 1.25 2.76
CA CYS A 181 0.53 1.80 4.10
C CYS A 181 -0.70 2.53 4.63
N GLU A 182 -1.30 3.42 3.84
CA GLU A 182 -2.54 4.10 4.25
C GLU A 182 -3.71 3.14 4.39
N ALA A 183 -3.83 2.12 3.55
CA ALA A 183 -4.84 1.08 3.68
C ALA A 183 -4.70 0.31 5.01
N LEU A 184 -3.48 -0.05 5.40
CA LEU A 184 -3.17 -0.70 6.67
C LEU A 184 -3.56 0.17 7.85
N ILE A 185 -3.18 1.46 7.85
CA ILE A 185 -3.49 2.40 8.93
C ILE A 185 -5.00 2.61 9.05
N SER A 186 -5.69 2.82 7.93
CA SER A 186 -7.13 3.06 7.91
C SER A 186 -7.94 1.80 8.25
N SER A 187 -7.48 0.61 7.85
CA SER A 187 -8.06 -0.67 8.25
C SER A 187 -7.87 -0.94 9.74
N PHE A 188 -6.68 -0.63 10.29
CA PHE A 188 -6.42 -0.70 11.73
C PHE A 188 -7.32 0.25 12.53
N GLN A 189 -7.54 1.47 12.05
CA GLN A 189 -8.52 2.37 12.64
C GLN A 189 -9.92 1.75 12.66
N GLY A 190 -10.34 1.16 11.55
CA GLY A 190 -11.62 0.44 11.44
C GLY A 190 -11.72 -0.72 12.42
N HIS A 191 -10.66 -1.49 12.61
CA HIS A 191 -10.60 -2.59 13.57
C HIS A 191 -10.77 -2.09 15.03
N LEU A 192 -10.07 -1.04 15.42
CA LEU A 192 -10.23 -0.43 16.75
C LEU A 192 -11.64 0.11 16.97
N MET A 193 -12.27 0.66 15.93
CA MET A 193 -13.67 1.11 15.99
C MET A 193 -14.63 -0.07 16.17
N LEU A 194 -14.39 -1.19 15.52
CA LEU A 194 -15.17 -2.43 15.69
C LEU A 194 -15.11 -2.92 17.13
N GLN A 195 -13.94 -2.77 17.80
CA GLN A 195 -13.77 -3.07 19.22
C GLN A 195 -14.37 -1.99 20.18
N GLY A 196 -15.01 -0.95 19.66
CA GLY A 196 -15.57 0.14 20.45
C GLY A 196 -14.53 1.17 20.95
N LYS A 197 -13.25 1.04 20.62
CA LYS A 197 -12.14 1.89 21.07
C LYS A 197 -12.00 3.15 20.21
N ARG A 198 -12.99 4.04 20.22
CA ARG A 198 -13.11 5.18 19.31
C ARG A 198 -11.95 6.18 19.41
N TRP A 199 -11.62 6.65 20.60
CA TRP A 199 -10.51 7.59 20.82
C TRP A 199 -9.15 6.98 20.49
N SER A 200 -8.94 5.74 20.90
CA SER A 200 -7.71 4.99 20.56
C SER A 200 -7.54 4.80 19.05
N SER A 201 -8.64 4.67 18.30
CA SER A 201 -8.64 4.59 16.85
C SER A 201 -8.05 5.87 16.23
N VAL A 202 -8.51 7.05 16.66
CA VAL A 202 -7.99 8.33 16.14
C VAL A 202 -6.54 8.54 16.56
N LEU A 203 -6.21 8.40 17.84
CA LEU A 203 -4.86 8.68 18.36
C LEU A 203 -3.81 7.74 17.74
N ARG A 204 -4.06 6.44 17.70
CA ARG A 204 -3.15 5.46 17.11
C ARG A 204 -3.07 5.62 15.59
N GLY A 205 -4.19 5.93 14.92
CA GLY A 205 -4.19 6.27 13.50
C GLY A 205 -3.35 7.49 13.18
N THR A 206 -3.44 8.54 14.00
CA THR A 206 -2.59 9.75 13.89
C THR A 206 -1.12 9.40 14.07
N PHE A 207 -0.78 8.65 15.13
CA PHE A 207 0.60 8.24 15.40
C PHE A 207 1.22 7.49 14.20
N TRP A 208 0.53 6.49 13.68
CA TRP A 208 1.03 5.71 12.55
C TRP A 208 1.13 6.53 11.26
N ARG A 209 0.20 7.49 11.03
CA ARG A 209 0.33 8.42 9.89
C ARG A 209 1.51 9.36 10.04
N CYS A 210 1.76 9.89 11.25
CA CYS A 210 2.96 10.69 11.49
C CYS A 210 4.23 9.90 11.20
N ALA A 211 4.35 8.68 11.73
CA ALA A 211 5.48 7.80 11.46
C ALA A 211 5.65 7.51 9.97
N TYR A 212 4.54 7.21 9.28
CA TYR A 212 4.51 6.97 7.85
C TYR A 212 5.00 8.18 7.04
N VAL A 213 4.46 9.38 7.28
CA VAL A 213 4.84 10.60 6.54
C VAL A 213 6.31 10.94 6.77
N VAL A 214 6.81 10.82 8.00
CA VAL A 214 8.24 11.05 8.30
C VAL A 214 9.13 10.06 7.55
N MET A 215 8.80 8.77 7.61
CA MET A 215 9.57 7.73 6.91
C MET A 215 9.55 7.92 5.39
N PHE A 216 8.41 8.30 4.83
CA PHE A 216 8.31 8.58 3.39
C PHE A 216 9.07 9.85 3.01
N SER A 217 9.00 10.93 3.80
CA SER A 217 9.80 12.14 3.55
C SER A 217 11.30 11.83 3.56
N PHE A 218 11.74 10.99 4.48
CA PHE A 218 13.13 10.53 4.53
C PHE A 218 13.48 9.64 3.32
N ALA A 219 12.57 8.76 2.88
CA ALA A 219 12.77 7.87 1.75
C ALA A 219 12.83 8.60 0.39
N LEU A 220 12.31 9.84 0.29
CA LEU A 220 12.46 10.68 -0.91
C LEU A 220 13.91 11.09 -1.15
N VAL A 221 14.66 11.27 -0.07
CA VAL A 221 16.07 11.70 -0.11
C VAL A 221 17.02 10.51 -0.02
N ASN A 222 16.65 9.51 0.76
CA ASN A 222 17.49 8.36 1.04
C ASN A 222 16.79 7.04 0.69
N VAL A 223 17.18 6.46 -0.46
CA VAL A 223 16.60 5.21 -0.97
C VAL A 223 16.77 4.03 0.01
N SER A 224 17.81 4.04 0.85
CA SER A 224 17.99 2.97 1.84
C SER A 224 16.87 2.88 2.88
N ALA A 225 16.08 3.95 3.07
CA ALA A 225 14.90 3.91 3.95
C ALA A 225 13.85 2.88 3.51
N TRP A 226 13.79 2.57 2.21
CA TRP A 226 12.90 1.53 1.70
C TRP A 226 13.20 0.15 2.25
N LEU A 227 14.45 -0.13 2.65
CA LEU A 227 14.82 -1.38 3.32
C LEU A 227 14.11 -1.59 4.67
N PHE A 228 13.64 -0.52 5.30
CA PHE A 228 12.84 -0.58 6.53
C PHE A 228 11.34 -0.53 6.25
N ILE A 229 10.91 0.32 5.30
CA ILE A 229 9.49 0.51 4.97
C ILE A 229 8.89 -0.77 4.38
N ILE A 230 9.60 -1.43 3.46
CA ILE A 230 9.11 -2.64 2.79
C ILE A 230 8.85 -3.79 3.77
N PRO A 231 9.83 -4.24 4.59
CA PRO A 231 9.59 -5.31 5.55
C PRO A 231 8.52 -4.94 6.58
N ALA A 232 8.51 -3.71 7.10
CA ALA A 232 7.49 -3.25 8.03
C ALA A 232 6.09 -3.36 7.41
N THR A 233 5.90 -2.88 6.18
CA THR A 233 4.62 -2.97 5.47
C THR A 233 4.17 -4.41 5.26
N LEU A 234 5.10 -5.30 4.89
CA LEU A 234 4.80 -6.72 4.67
C LEU A 234 4.42 -7.44 5.98
N LEU A 235 5.07 -7.13 7.09
CA LEU A 235 4.74 -7.65 8.41
C LEU A 235 3.34 -7.18 8.85
N PHE A 236 3.05 -5.88 8.73
CA PHE A 236 1.72 -5.36 9.05
C PHE A 236 0.64 -5.87 8.13
N ASN A 237 0.96 -6.18 6.87
CA ASN A 237 -0.01 -6.77 5.94
C ASN A 237 -0.51 -8.15 6.41
N ARG A 238 0.35 -8.97 7.02
CA ARG A 238 -0.06 -10.25 7.62
C ARG A 238 -1.05 -10.05 8.78
N THR A 239 -0.80 -9.04 9.62
CA THR A 239 -1.71 -8.74 10.75
C THR A 239 -3.05 -8.17 10.29
N SER A 240 -3.09 -7.46 9.16
CA SER A 240 -4.33 -6.89 8.63
C SER A 240 -5.36 -7.95 8.21
N GLU A 241 -4.91 -9.11 7.78
CA GLU A 241 -5.81 -10.24 7.48
C GLU A 241 -6.61 -10.67 8.70
N ALA A 242 -6.00 -10.66 9.89
CA ALA A 242 -6.69 -10.97 11.13
C ALA A 242 -7.79 -9.94 11.47
N TRP A 243 -7.52 -8.65 11.25
CA TRP A 243 -8.49 -7.58 11.49
C TRP A 243 -9.71 -7.67 10.56
N ILE A 244 -9.46 -7.96 9.29
CA ILE A 244 -10.52 -8.14 8.29
C ILE A 244 -11.31 -9.40 8.59
N TRP A 245 -10.62 -10.50 8.91
CA TRP A 245 -11.27 -11.74 9.30
C TRP A 245 -12.18 -11.57 10.51
N GLU A 246 -11.79 -10.79 11.50
CA GLU A 246 -12.60 -10.53 12.70
C GLU A 246 -13.91 -9.80 12.37
N SER A 247 -13.92 -8.93 11.36
CA SER A 247 -15.10 -8.19 10.92
C SER A 247 -16.17 -9.05 10.25
N ILE A 248 -15.83 -10.26 9.79
CA ILE A 248 -16.76 -11.14 9.08
C ILE A 248 -17.67 -11.87 10.07
N PRO A 249 -19.01 -11.87 9.87
CA PRO A 249 -19.96 -12.63 10.69
C PRO A 249 -19.63 -14.12 10.74
N LYS A 250 -20.00 -14.81 11.84
CA LYS A 250 -19.70 -16.25 12.03
C LYS A 250 -20.19 -17.11 10.88
N GLU A 251 -21.38 -16.85 10.35
CA GLU A 251 -21.96 -17.55 9.18
C GLU A 251 -21.14 -17.33 7.91
N GLY A 252 -20.70 -16.08 7.68
CA GLY A 252 -19.81 -15.71 6.58
C GLY A 252 -18.46 -16.44 6.66
N LYS A 253 -17.87 -16.55 7.86
CA LYS A 253 -16.63 -17.32 8.08
C LYS A 253 -16.79 -18.79 7.71
N LYS A 254 -17.92 -19.41 8.09
CA LYS A 254 -18.22 -20.81 7.76
C LYS A 254 -18.38 -21.00 6.24
N ARG A 255 -19.04 -20.06 5.56
CA ARG A 255 -19.23 -20.09 4.11
C ARG A 255 -17.89 -19.91 3.37
N LEU A 256 -17.05 -18.94 3.79
CA LEU A 256 -15.72 -18.72 3.22
C LEU A 256 -14.82 -19.94 3.32
N ARG A 257 -14.77 -20.57 4.50
CA ARG A 257 -13.97 -21.80 4.69
C ARG A 257 -14.39 -22.90 3.72
N LYS A 258 -15.71 -23.06 3.48
CA LYS A 258 -16.21 -24.04 2.51
C LYS A 258 -15.78 -23.71 1.08
N ILE A 259 -15.87 -22.44 0.68
CA ILE A 259 -15.44 -21.99 -0.66
C ILE A 259 -13.94 -22.22 -0.85
N TRP A 260 -13.12 -21.83 0.13
CA TRP A 260 -11.66 -22.03 0.05
C TRP A 260 -11.27 -23.51 0.01
N ALA A 261 -11.95 -24.36 0.80
CA ALA A 261 -11.73 -25.80 0.77
C ALA A 261 -12.13 -26.42 -0.57
N ARG A 262 -13.19 -25.92 -1.23
CA ARG A 262 -13.58 -26.33 -2.57
C ARG A 262 -12.54 -25.91 -3.61
N ASN A 263 -12.16 -24.64 -3.61
CA ASN A 263 -11.16 -24.15 -4.57
C ASN A 263 -9.82 -24.87 -4.44
N ALA A 264 -9.39 -25.20 -3.21
CA ALA A 264 -8.17 -25.97 -2.99
C ALA A 264 -8.27 -27.39 -3.56
N ARG A 265 -9.44 -28.05 -3.45
CA ARG A 265 -9.66 -29.36 -4.07
C ARG A 265 -9.65 -29.30 -5.59
N ASP A 266 -10.31 -28.26 -6.15
CA ASP A 266 -10.38 -28.08 -7.60
C ASP A 266 -8.96 -27.82 -8.17
N GLN A 267 -8.14 -27.00 -7.50
CA GLN A 267 -6.73 -26.75 -7.88
C GLN A 267 -5.88 -28.03 -7.82
N ASN A 268 -5.98 -28.81 -6.75
CA ASN A 268 -5.23 -30.07 -6.63
C ASN A 268 -5.67 -31.09 -7.70
N SER A 269 -6.95 -31.08 -8.09
CA SER A 269 -7.46 -31.95 -9.15
C SER A 269 -6.92 -31.53 -10.53
N GLU A 270 -6.82 -30.22 -10.78
CA GLU A 270 -6.23 -29.69 -12.02
C GLU A 270 -4.73 -29.98 -12.09
N GLU A 271 -4.00 -29.83 -10.98
CA GLU A 271 -2.57 -30.12 -10.89
C GLU A 271 -2.27 -31.61 -11.11
N ASN A 272 -3.05 -32.51 -10.53
CA ASN A 272 -2.94 -33.94 -10.77
C ASN A 272 -3.29 -34.35 -12.21
N ASN A 273 -4.21 -33.65 -12.87
CA ASN A 273 -4.54 -33.89 -14.28
C ASN A 273 -3.51 -33.30 -15.26
N GLN A 274 -2.65 -32.36 -14.81
CA GLN A 274 -1.58 -31.75 -15.63
C GLN A 274 -0.24 -32.47 -15.48
N LEU A 275 -0.05 -33.32 -14.48
CA LEU A 275 1.09 -34.24 -14.42
C LEU A 275 0.93 -35.26 -15.55
N PRO A 276 1.88 -35.37 -16.50
CA PRO A 276 1.80 -36.33 -17.60
C PRO A 276 1.67 -37.72 -16.99
N GLY A 277 0.53 -38.33 -17.27
CA GLY A 277 0.05 -39.50 -16.56
C GLY A 277 1.03 -40.67 -16.62
N ILE A 278 1.50 -41.08 -15.47
CA ILE A 278 1.75 -42.49 -15.21
C ILE A 278 0.36 -43.08 -15.07
N SER A 279 -0.11 -43.79 -16.10
CA SER A 279 -1.43 -44.42 -16.06
C SER A 279 -1.44 -45.44 -14.91
N PRO A 280 -2.59 -45.65 -14.23
CA PRO A 280 -2.69 -46.64 -13.15
C PRO A 280 -2.29 -48.07 -13.61
N SER A 281 -2.30 -48.33 -14.92
CA SER A 281 -1.82 -49.58 -15.54
C SER A 281 -0.27 -49.69 -15.55
N GLU A 282 0.50 -48.61 -15.51
CA GLU A 282 1.96 -48.69 -15.44
C GLU A 282 2.48 -48.89 -14.02
N LEU A 283 1.75 -48.42 -13.01
CA LEU A 283 2.06 -48.70 -11.61
C LEU A 283 1.83 -50.18 -11.25
N SER A 284 0.85 -50.84 -11.87
CA SER A 284 0.61 -52.27 -11.65
C SER A 284 1.64 -53.19 -12.34
N LEU A 285 2.34 -52.71 -13.35
CA LEU A 285 3.41 -53.44 -14.02
C LEU A 285 4.74 -53.37 -13.24
N VAL A 286 5.03 -52.23 -12.55
CA VAL A 286 6.24 -52.08 -11.75
C VAL A 286 6.18 -52.97 -10.49
N ASP A 287 5.02 -53.10 -9.87
CA ASP A 287 4.84 -53.99 -8.70
C ASP A 287 4.83 -55.49 -9.09
N ALA A 288 4.50 -55.84 -10.31
CA ALA A 288 4.52 -57.23 -10.78
C ALA A 288 5.94 -57.73 -11.11
N ASP A 289 6.85 -56.81 -11.55
CA ASP A 289 8.25 -57.16 -11.87
C ASP A 289 9.14 -57.19 -10.62
N GLY A 290 8.74 -56.47 -9.53
CA GLY A 290 9.47 -56.44 -8.26
C GLY A 290 9.38 -57.68 -7.40
N THR A 291 8.39 -58.53 -7.62
CA THR A 291 8.14 -59.74 -6.80
C THR A 291 8.66 -61.02 -7.44
N ALA A 292 9.08 -60.99 -8.71
CA ALA A 292 9.53 -62.17 -9.42
C ALA A 292 11.01 -62.55 -9.21
N SER A 293 11.81 -61.71 -8.54
CA SER A 293 13.26 -61.93 -8.42
C SER A 293 13.76 -62.40 -7.03
N LEU A 294 12.87 -62.79 -6.11
CA LEU A 294 13.27 -63.25 -4.76
C LEU A 294 12.89 -64.69 -4.41
N SER A 295 12.52 -65.51 -5.39
CA SER A 295 12.13 -66.94 -5.11
C SER A 295 13.03 -68.00 -5.77
N GLU A 296 14.24 -67.65 -6.28
CA GLU A 296 15.21 -68.66 -6.75
C GLU A 296 16.60 -68.40 -6.13
N SER A 297 16.71 -68.72 -4.82
CA SER A 297 18.00 -69.08 -4.20
C SER A 297 17.73 -69.76 -2.85
N GLU A 298 17.32 -71.02 -2.88
CA GLU A 298 17.63 -72.05 -1.89
C GLU A 298 17.96 -73.36 -2.62
#